data_262ccef2d05b58347f66bb11916f5637
#
_entry.id   262ccef2d05b58347f66bb11916f5637
#
_cell.length_a   1.000
_cell.length_b   1.000
_cell.length_c   1.000
_cell.angle_alpha   90.00
_cell.angle_beta   90.00
_cell.angle_gamma   90.00
#
_symmetry.space_group_name_H-M   'P 1'
#
loop_
_entity.id
_entity.type
_entity.pdbx_description
1 polymer ?
#
loop_
_entity_poly.entity_id
_entity_poly.type
_entity_poly.pdbx_seq_one_letter_code
_entity_poly.pdbx_strand_id
1 'polypeptide(L)'
;KAEANASELACIMVTYPSTHGVFESRIREIVEIVHDNGGQVYMDGANMNAQVGLTNPGYIGADVCHLNLHKTFAIPHGGGGPGVGPICVAAHLVEFLPGHAIVKTGGDNGITSVAAAPFGSASILPITYGYIKMLGANGLRRVTEMAIVNANYMASALKGEYDVVYTGETGRVGHEMILDLRHFRKEYAGVECADIARRLMDYGFHAPTLSFPVHETLMVEPTESEPKAELDRFMEALVQIKRECEEIRDGKADAEDNVVKMAPHTAAEAAADVWLHGYGREKAVYPLKWIRESKF
;
A
#
# COMPACT_ATOMS: atom_id res chain seq x y z
N LYS A 1 16.10 4.40 -24.18
CA LYS A 1 16.29 2.97 -23.93
C LYS A 1 15.42 2.12 -24.86
N ALA A 2 14.10 2.41 -25.00
CA ALA A 2 13.21 1.66 -25.90
C ALA A 2 13.78 1.66 -27.35
N GLU A 3 14.04 2.82 -27.91
CA GLU A 3 14.62 2.98 -29.25
C GLU A 3 15.96 2.21 -29.43
N ALA A 4 16.83 2.27 -28.42
CA ALA A 4 18.13 1.59 -28.47
C ALA A 4 18.02 0.05 -28.41
N ASN A 5 16.87 -0.50 -28.03
CA ASN A 5 16.62 -1.94 -27.89
C ASN A 5 15.39 -2.39 -28.72
N ALA A 6 14.94 -1.60 -29.67
CA ALA A 6 13.69 -1.85 -30.41
C ALA A 6 13.62 -3.24 -31.07
N SER A 7 14.77 -3.77 -31.54
CA SER A 7 14.81 -5.12 -32.15
C SER A 7 14.61 -6.27 -31.18
N GLU A 8 14.75 -6.02 -29.88
CA GLU A 8 14.67 -7.04 -28.81
C GLU A 8 13.65 -6.67 -27.72
N LEU A 9 12.98 -5.51 -27.86
CA LEU A 9 12.01 -5.01 -26.88
C LEU A 9 10.73 -5.85 -26.90
N ALA A 10 10.53 -6.68 -25.87
CA ALA A 10 9.32 -7.45 -25.71
C ALA A 10 8.23 -6.64 -25.00
N CYS A 11 8.52 -6.13 -23.82
CA CYS A 11 7.54 -5.36 -23.05
C CYS A 11 8.20 -4.47 -21.98
N ILE A 12 7.38 -3.56 -21.44
CA ILE A 12 7.60 -2.91 -20.15
C ILE A 12 6.52 -3.37 -19.18
N MET A 13 6.88 -3.53 -17.90
CA MET A 13 5.92 -3.71 -16.82
C MET A 13 5.91 -2.49 -15.91
N VAL A 14 4.73 -1.96 -15.63
CA VAL A 14 4.55 -0.79 -14.77
C VAL A 14 3.41 -1.02 -13.78
N THR A 15 3.57 -0.53 -12.55
CA THR A 15 2.47 -0.37 -11.60
C THR A 15 1.93 1.05 -11.73
N TYR A 16 0.61 1.22 -11.89
CA TYR A 16 0.02 2.54 -12.04
C TYR A 16 -1.26 2.70 -11.20
N PRO A 17 -1.37 3.80 -10.39
CA PRO A 17 -0.26 4.69 -10.04
C PRO A 17 0.89 3.92 -9.39
N SER A 18 2.07 4.52 -9.35
CA SER A 18 3.27 3.81 -8.90
C SER A 18 3.23 3.48 -7.40
N THR A 19 3.96 2.43 -6.99
CA THR A 19 4.20 2.07 -5.58
C THR A 19 4.97 3.14 -4.78
N HIS A 20 5.40 4.21 -5.44
CA HIS A 20 5.98 5.39 -4.81
C HIS A 20 4.91 6.42 -4.39
N GLY A 21 3.62 6.09 -4.57
CA GLY A 21 2.51 6.97 -4.22
C GLY A 21 2.30 8.13 -5.21
N VAL A 22 2.72 7.99 -6.47
CA VAL A 22 2.68 9.08 -7.45
C VAL A 22 1.95 8.65 -8.73
N PHE A 23 1.07 9.50 -9.22
CA PHE A 23 0.56 9.44 -10.59
C PHE A 23 1.62 9.99 -11.55
N GLU A 24 2.10 9.15 -12.46
CA GLU A 24 2.95 9.58 -13.55
C GLU A 24 2.11 10.31 -14.61
N SER A 25 2.28 11.63 -14.71
CA SER A 25 1.50 12.47 -15.64
C SER A 25 1.76 12.13 -17.10
N ARG A 26 2.94 11.58 -17.40
CA ARG A 26 3.38 11.22 -18.74
C ARG A 26 3.20 9.73 -19.08
N ILE A 27 2.39 9.00 -18.34
CA ILE A 27 2.22 7.55 -18.52
C ILE A 27 1.83 7.19 -19.96
N ARG A 28 0.96 7.97 -20.60
CA ARG A 28 0.54 7.72 -21.99
C ARG A 28 1.67 7.91 -22.97
N GLU A 29 2.49 8.93 -22.80
CA GLU A 29 3.69 9.15 -23.63
C GLU A 29 4.70 8.00 -23.48
N ILE A 30 4.87 7.49 -22.25
CA ILE A 30 5.71 6.30 -21.99
C ILE A 30 5.17 5.09 -22.75
N VAL A 31 3.86 4.87 -22.72
CA VAL A 31 3.18 3.79 -23.46
C VAL A 31 3.40 3.94 -24.97
N GLU A 32 3.17 5.13 -25.53
CA GLU A 32 3.37 5.43 -26.95
C GLU A 32 4.82 5.14 -27.39
N ILE A 33 5.81 5.56 -26.62
CA ILE A 33 7.22 5.28 -26.90
C ILE A 33 7.50 3.76 -26.93
N VAL A 34 6.91 2.99 -26.04
CA VAL A 34 7.08 1.52 -26.00
C VAL A 34 6.45 0.88 -27.23
N HIS A 35 5.23 1.27 -27.59
CA HIS A 35 4.51 0.76 -28.75
C HIS A 35 5.22 1.13 -30.07
N ASP A 36 5.68 2.35 -30.22
CA ASP A 36 6.40 2.83 -31.40
C ASP A 36 7.70 2.05 -31.65
N ASN A 37 8.26 1.42 -30.59
CA ASN A 37 9.44 0.58 -30.67
C ASN A 37 9.13 -0.93 -30.62
N GLY A 38 7.87 -1.33 -30.87
CA GLY A 38 7.44 -2.72 -31.02
C GLY A 38 7.18 -3.48 -29.72
N GLY A 39 7.30 -2.83 -28.56
CA GLY A 39 7.07 -3.44 -27.24
C GLY A 39 5.60 -3.43 -26.83
N GLN A 40 5.26 -4.25 -25.83
CA GLN A 40 3.94 -4.29 -25.19
C GLN A 40 4.00 -3.64 -23.80
N VAL A 41 2.85 -3.22 -23.28
CA VAL A 41 2.75 -2.61 -21.94
C VAL A 41 1.93 -3.50 -21.01
N TYR A 42 2.57 -4.05 -19.99
CA TYR A 42 1.92 -4.77 -18.91
C TYR A 42 1.70 -3.84 -17.73
N MET A 43 0.44 -3.63 -17.35
CA MET A 43 0.08 -2.85 -16.16
C MET A 43 -0.23 -3.77 -14.99
N ASP A 44 0.51 -3.62 -13.91
CA ASP A 44 0.15 -4.16 -12.61
C ASP A 44 -1.06 -3.38 -12.06
N GLY A 45 -2.18 -4.07 -11.93
CA GLY A 45 -3.45 -3.49 -11.45
C GLY A 45 -3.62 -3.54 -9.93
N ALA A 46 -2.55 -3.74 -9.16
CA ALA A 46 -2.61 -3.75 -7.70
C ALA A 46 -3.19 -2.46 -7.12
N ASN A 47 -2.89 -1.32 -7.73
CA ASN A 47 -3.33 0.00 -7.31
C ASN A 47 -4.61 0.47 -8.04
N MET A 48 -5.48 -0.46 -8.43
CA MET A 48 -6.73 -0.16 -9.16
C MET A 48 -7.68 0.72 -8.35
N ASN A 49 -7.65 0.66 -7.01
CA ASN A 49 -8.41 1.53 -6.11
C ASN A 49 -8.13 3.03 -6.30
N ALA A 50 -7.02 3.39 -6.92
CA ALA A 50 -6.71 4.77 -7.28
C ALA A 50 -7.11 5.12 -8.73
N GLN A 51 -7.73 4.19 -9.48
CA GLN A 51 -8.11 4.38 -10.88
C GLN A 51 -9.63 4.29 -11.12
N VAL A 52 -10.34 3.42 -10.40
CA VAL A 52 -11.74 3.08 -10.69
C VAL A 52 -12.63 4.32 -10.80
N GLY A 53 -13.28 4.48 -11.94
CA GLY A 53 -14.18 5.60 -12.23
C GLY A 53 -13.48 6.92 -12.59
N LEU A 54 -12.14 6.99 -12.53
CA LEU A 54 -11.34 8.16 -12.93
C LEU A 54 -10.54 7.90 -14.21
N THR A 55 -9.94 6.71 -14.31
CA THR A 55 -9.21 6.24 -15.49
C THR A 55 -9.31 4.72 -15.59
N ASN A 56 -8.68 4.11 -16.59
CA ASN A 56 -8.61 2.66 -16.74
C ASN A 56 -7.41 2.24 -17.59
N PRO A 57 -6.94 0.97 -17.47
CA PRO A 57 -5.78 0.47 -18.19
C PRO A 57 -5.86 0.63 -19.71
N GLY A 58 -7.03 0.39 -20.31
CA GLY A 58 -7.23 0.52 -21.75
C GLY A 58 -7.11 1.99 -22.24
N TYR A 59 -7.61 2.95 -21.46
CA TYR A 59 -7.45 4.38 -21.78
C TYR A 59 -5.99 4.83 -21.66
N ILE A 60 -5.26 4.27 -20.71
CA ILE A 60 -3.82 4.54 -20.54
C ILE A 60 -3.02 3.93 -21.69
N GLY A 61 -3.50 2.82 -22.28
CA GLY A 61 -2.88 2.12 -23.40
C GLY A 61 -2.17 0.82 -22.99
N ALA A 62 -2.49 0.26 -21.81
CA ALA A 62 -1.96 -1.04 -21.40
C ALA A 62 -2.50 -2.16 -22.30
N ASP A 63 -1.60 -3.06 -22.72
CA ASP A 63 -1.93 -4.25 -23.52
C ASP A 63 -2.35 -5.41 -22.64
N VAL A 64 -1.80 -5.51 -21.43
CA VAL A 64 -2.13 -6.51 -20.42
C VAL A 64 -2.31 -5.83 -19.08
N CYS A 65 -3.33 -6.25 -18.32
CA CYS A 65 -3.49 -5.83 -16.93
C CYS A 65 -4.02 -6.99 -16.09
N HIS A 66 -3.35 -7.31 -14.98
CA HIS A 66 -3.93 -8.15 -13.94
C HIS A 66 -4.59 -7.31 -12.85
N LEU A 67 -5.61 -7.87 -12.20
CA LEU A 67 -6.29 -7.24 -11.06
C LEU A 67 -6.07 -8.05 -9.79
N ASN A 68 -5.89 -7.35 -8.68
CA ASN A 68 -5.88 -7.94 -7.35
C ASN A 68 -7.24 -7.72 -6.69
N LEU A 69 -8.15 -8.71 -6.80
CA LEU A 69 -9.50 -8.58 -6.25
C LEU A 69 -9.51 -8.45 -4.73
N HIS A 70 -8.50 -9.00 -4.04
CA HIS A 70 -8.31 -8.89 -2.59
C HIS A 70 -7.82 -7.50 -2.13
N LYS A 71 -7.56 -6.59 -3.05
CA LYS A 71 -7.22 -5.19 -2.75
C LYS A 71 -8.43 -4.29 -3.01
N THR A 72 -8.73 -4.03 -4.28
CA THR A 72 -9.75 -3.07 -4.70
C THR A 72 -11.19 -3.61 -4.60
N PHE A 73 -11.39 -4.94 -4.71
CA PHE A 73 -12.71 -5.55 -4.95
C PHE A 73 -13.18 -6.50 -3.85
N ALA A 74 -12.68 -6.30 -2.64
CA ALA A 74 -13.20 -6.84 -1.37
C ALA A 74 -13.18 -8.36 -1.17
N ILE A 75 -12.55 -9.17 -2.02
CA ILE A 75 -12.41 -10.59 -1.68
C ILE A 75 -11.41 -10.77 -0.53
N PRO A 76 -11.55 -11.82 0.29
CA PRO A 76 -10.60 -12.09 1.36
C PRO A 76 -9.23 -12.45 0.80
N HIS A 77 -8.16 -11.94 1.42
CA HIS A 77 -6.79 -12.42 1.23
C HIS A 77 -6.47 -13.59 2.19
N GLY A 78 -6.91 -13.46 3.44
CA GLY A 78 -6.96 -14.53 4.44
C GLY A 78 -5.64 -15.23 4.72
N GLY A 79 -4.53 -14.49 4.66
CA GLY A 79 -3.21 -15.09 4.85
C GLY A 79 -2.81 -16.09 3.75
N GLY A 80 -3.30 -15.90 2.53
CA GLY A 80 -3.08 -16.78 1.38
C GLY A 80 -4.28 -17.64 1.01
N GLY A 81 -5.49 -17.17 1.33
CA GLY A 81 -6.77 -17.82 1.01
C GLY A 81 -7.04 -17.96 -0.49
N PRO A 82 -8.30 -18.25 -0.88
CA PRO A 82 -8.66 -18.55 -2.25
C PRO A 82 -8.30 -17.40 -3.20
N GLY A 83 -7.49 -17.68 -4.23
CA GLY A 83 -6.96 -16.70 -5.16
C GLY A 83 -7.80 -16.59 -6.44
N VAL A 84 -8.11 -15.35 -6.83
CA VAL A 84 -8.61 -15.00 -8.17
C VAL A 84 -7.93 -13.72 -8.62
N GLY A 85 -7.21 -13.81 -9.74
CA GLY A 85 -6.54 -12.68 -10.36
C GLY A 85 -6.99 -12.55 -11.83
N PRO A 86 -8.03 -11.78 -12.15
CA PRO A 86 -8.42 -11.55 -13.52
C PRO A 86 -7.30 -10.96 -14.35
N ILE A 87 -7.11 -11.48 -15.55
CA ILE A 87 -6.22 -10.90 -16.59
C ILE A 87 -7.10 -10.30 -17.68
N CYS A 88 -6.83 -9.06 -18.00
CA CYS A 88 -7.41 -8.37 -19.15
C CYS A 88 -6.32 -8.10 -20.18
N VAL A 89 -6.64 -8.32 -21.46
CA VAL A 89 -5.70 -8.10 -22.56
C VAL A 89 -6.33 -7.28 -23.67
N ALA A 90 -5.49 -6.56 -24.42
CA ALA A 90 -5.88 -5.91 -25.67
C ALA A 90 -6.26 -6.93 -26.74
N ALA A 91 -7.09 -6.54 -27.72
CA ALA A 91 -7.67 -7.45 -28.69
C ALA A 91 -6.63 -8.30 -29.44
N HIS A 92 -5.49 -7.74 -29.80
CA HIS A 92 -4.43 -8.45 -30.52
C HIS A 92 -3.71 -9.53 -29.69
N LEU A 93 -3.89 -9.55 -28.38
CA LEU A 93 -3.31 -10.59 -27.50
C LEU A 93 -4.30 -11.69 -27.12
N VAL A 94 -5.57 -11.58 -27.50
CA VAL A 94 -6.62 -12.57 -27.13
C VAL A 94 -6.27 -13.98 -27.60
N GLU A 95 -5.73 -14.12 -28.81
CA GLU A 95 -5.36 -15.41 -29.39
C GLU A 95 -4.22 -16.13 -28.66
N PHE A 96 -3.44 -15.41 -27.83
CA PHE A 96 -2.32 -15.93 -27.05
C PHE A 96 -2.68 -16.22 -25.60
N LEU A 97 -3.92 -15.97 -25.17
CA LEU A 97 -4.34 -16.28 -23.80
C LEU A 97 -4.17 -17.78 -23.52
N PRO A 98 -3.69 -18.15 -22.29
CA PRO A 98 -3.46 -19.54 -21.93
C PRO A 98 -4.70 -20.42 -22.04
N GLY A 99 -4.53 -21.60 -22.58
CA GLY A 99 -5.57 -22.63 -22.65
C GLY A 99 -5.76 -23.37 -21.32
N HIS A 100 -6.67 -24.37 -21.33
CA HIS A 100 -6.84 -25.27 -20.21
C HIS A 100 -7.23 -26.68 -20.73
N ALA A 101 -6.71 -27.72 -20.08
CA ALA A 101 -6.87 -29.09 -20.54
C ALA A 101 -8.33 -29.64 -20.51
N ILE A 102 -9.17 -29.09 -19.60
CA ILE A 102 -10.53 -29.56 -19.34
C ILE A 102 -11.58 -28.60 -19.89
N VAL A 103 -11.33 -27.31 -19.80
CA VAL A 103 -12.27 -26.26 -20.23
C VAL A 103 -11.61 -25.42 -21.33
N LYS A 104 -12.36 -25.20 -22.45
CA LYS A 104 -11.81 -24.29 -23.48
C LYS A 104 -11.77 -22.87 -22.95
N THR A 105 -10.58 -22.45 -22.51
CA THR A 105 -10.20 -21.06 -22.21
C THR A 105 -9.12 -20.64 -23.18
N GLY A 106 -8.87 -19.36 -23.30
CA GLY A 106 -7.77 -18.83 -24.10
C GLY A 106 -8.00 -18.88 -25.61
N GLY A 107 -6.97 -18.50 -26.33
CA GLY A 107 -6.94 -18.39 -27.78
C GLY A 107 -6.28 -19.60 -28.45
N ASP A 108 -6.34 -19.59 -29.79
CA ASP A 108 -5.86 -20.74 -30.61
C ASP A 108 -4.33 -20.86 -30.64
N ASN A 109 -3.60 -19.76 -30.38
CA ASN A 109 -2.14 -19.69 -30.31
C ASN A 109 -1.62 -19.63 -28.85
N GLY A 110 -2.49 -19.85 -27.86
CA GLY A 110 -2.14 -19.80 -26.45
C GLY A 110 -1.29 -21.01 -26.00
N ILE A 111 -0.50 -20.78 -24.95
CA ILE A 111 0.17 -21.87 -24.22
C ILE A 111 -0.84 -22.75 -23.49
N THR A 112 -0.38 -23.86 -22.93
CA THR A 112 -1.20 -24.75 -22.09
C THR A 112 -1.62 -24.07 -20.78
N SER A 113 -2.23 -24.85 -19.86
CA SER A 113 -2.70 -24.33 -18.57
C SER A 113 -1.58 -23.70 -17.76
N VAL A 114 -1.84 -22.53 -17.21
CA VAL A 114 -0.98 -21.83 -16.24
C VAL A 114 -1.42 -22.03 -14.79
N ALA A 115 -2.66 -22.53 -14.58
CA ALA A 115 -3.22 -22.83 -13.27
C ALA A 115 -4.09 -24.08 -13.35
N ALA A 116 -4.21 -24.82 -12.22
CA ALA A 116 -5.04 -26.03 -12.15
C ALA A 116 -6.53 -25.70 -12.24
N ALA A 117 -6.98 -24.60 -11.67
CA ALA A 117 -8.35 -24.13 -11.77
C ALA A 117 -8.48 -23.11 -12.91
N PRO A 118 -9.36 -23.35 -13.92
CA PRO A 118 -9.45 -22.51 -15.10
C PRO A 118 -9.90 -21.08 -14.83
N PHE A 119 -10.64 -20.86 -13.75
CA PHE A 119 -11.18 -19.56 -13.35
C PHE A 119 -10.75 -19.15 -11.92
N GLY A 120 -9.65 -19.72 -11.42
CA GLY A 120 -9.22 -19.52 -10.03
C GLY A 120 -10.27 -20.06 -9.05
N SER A 121 -10.30 -19.51 -7.84
CA SER A 121 -11.32 -19.83 -6.83
C SER A 121 -12.63 -19.08 -7.12
N ALA A 122 -13.32 -19.45 -8.18
CA ALA A 122 -14.47 -18.72 -8.72
C ALA A 122 -15.63 -18.53 -7.72
N SER A 123 -15.73 -19.38 -6.69
CA SER A 123 -16.77 -19.29 -5.65
C SER A 123 -16.72 -18.00 -4.81
N ILE A 124 -15.61 -17.25 -4.82
CA ILE A 124 -15.49 -15.97 -4.12
C ILE A 124 -15.88 -14.75 -4.96
N LEU A 125 -16.08 -14.92 -6.29
CA LEU A 125 -16.51 -13.84 -7.18
C LEU A 125 -17.84 -13.17 -6.79
N PRO A 126 -18.83 -13.88 -6.19
CA PRO A 126 -20.04 -13.23 -5.66
C PRO A 126 -19.76 -12.11 -4.66
N ILE A 127 -18.64 -12.14 -3.92
CA ILE A 127 -18.23 -11.06 -3.01
C ILE A 127 -17.94 -9.79 -3.80
N THR A 128 -17.08 -9.86 -4.81
CA THR A 128 -16.80 -8.75 -5.72
C THR A 128 -18.06 -8.26 -6.44
N TYR A 129 -18.90 -9.20 -6.92
CA TYR A 129 -20.17 -8.83 -7.54
C TYR A 129 -21.07 -8.06 -6.59
N GLY A 130 -21.25 -8.54 -5.35
CA GLY A 130 -22.02 -7.87 -4.31
C GLY A 130 -21.48 -6.48 -4.00
N TYR A 131 -20.16 -6.36 -3.81
CA TYR A 131 -19.48 -5.09 -3.57
C TYR A 131 -19.75 -4.06 -4.68
N ILE A 132 -19.57 -4.45 -5.94
CA ILE A 132 -19.82 -3.57 -7.09
C ILE A 132 -21.31 -3.19 -7.18
N LYS A 133 -22.22 -4.14 -6.94
CA LYS A 133 -23.68 -3.88 -6.99
C LYS A 133 -24.14 -2.95 -5.87
N MET A 134 -23.57 -3.08 -4.66
CA MET A 134 -23.89 -2.23 -3.53
C MET A 134 -23.44 -0.78 -3.74
N LEU A 135 -22.25 -0.59 -4.30
CA LEU A 135 -21.68 0.74 -4.53
C LEU A 135 -22.25 1.41 -5.80
N GLY A 136 -22.46 0.64 -6.85
CA GLY A 136 -22.77 1.17 -8.17
C GLY A 136 -21.67 2.05 -8.75
N ALA A 137 -21.88 2.61 -9.93
CA ALA A 137 -20.88 3.42 -10.62
C ALA A 137 -20.44 4.65 -9.82
N ASN A 138 -21.38 5.34 -9.21
CA ASN A 138 -21.10 6.55 -8.42
C ASN A 138 -20.36 6.22 -7.13
N GLY A 139 -20.72 5.13 -6.45
CA GLY A 139 -20.05 4.68 -5.23
C GLY A 139 -18.61 4.26 -5.51
N LEU A 140 -18.37 3.47 -6.55
CA LEU A 140 -17.03 3.05 -6.96
C LEU A 140 -16.10 4.25 -7.27
N ARG A 141 -16.62 5.24 -8.00
CA ARG A 141 -15.86 6.49 -8.24
C ARG A 141 -15.57 7.22 -6.93
N ARG A 142 -16.58 7.33 -6.05
CA ARG A 142 -16.43 8.00 -4.76
C ARG A 142 -15.40 7.33 -3.86
N VAL A 143 -15.33 6.00 -3.86
CA VAL A 143 -14.31 5.21 -3.16
C VAL A 143 -12.91 5.65 -3.59
N THR A 144 -12.65 5.69 -4.90
CA THR A 144 -11.35 6.14 -5.45
C THR A 144 -11.03 7.58 -5.05
N GLU A 145 -11.98 8.49 -5.19
CA GLU A 145 -11.81 9.89 -4.79
C GLU A 145 -11.45 10.01 -3.31
N MET A 146 -12.11 9.25 -2.44
CA MET A 146 -11.85 9.26 -0.99
C MET A 146 -10.49 8.69 -0.63
N ALA A 147 -10.04 7.61 -1.28
CA ALA A 147 -8.71 7.06 -1.06
C ALA A 147 -7.62 8.11 -1.34
N ILE A 148 -7.73 8.83 -2.44
CA ILE A 148 -6.80 9.89 -2.82
C ILE A 148 -6.89 11.08 -1.84
N VAL A 149 -8.09 11.49 -1.45
CA VAL A 149 -8.31 12.59 -0.49
C VAL A 149 -7.72 12.25 0.86
N ASN A 150 -7.95 11.04 1.38
CA ASN A 150 -7.44 10.61 2.68
C ASN A 150 -5.90 10.60 2.71
N ALA A 151 -5.24 10.06 1.68
CA ALA A 151 -3.78 10.08 1.60
C ALA A 151 -3.22 11.52 1.57
N ASN A 152 -3.82 12.41 0.78
CA ASN A 152 -3.40 13.81 0.72
C ASN A 152 -3.72 14.60 1.98
N TYR A 153 -4.82 14.28 2.67
CA TYR A 153 -5.14 14.85 3.99
C TYR A 153 -4.03 14.52 5.00
N MET A 154 -3.64 13.24 5.10
CA MET A 154 -2.58 12.80 6.00
C MET A 154 -1.23 13.38 5.63
N ALA A 155 -0.84 13.36 4.35
CA ALA A 155 0.41 13.94 3.87
C ALA A 155 0.52 15.43 4.22
N SER A 156 -0.61 16.15 4.11
CA SER A 156 -0.68 17.57 4.44
C SER A 156 -0.58 17.85 5.94
N ALA A 157 -1.24 17.03 6.76
CA ALA A 157 -1.26 17.18 8.21
C ALA A 157 0.06 16.77 8.86
N LEU A 158 0.78 15.80 8.28
CA LEU A 158 2.10 15.35 8.76
C LEU A 158 3.25 16.25 8.29
N LYS A 159 2.97 17.25 7.44
CA LYS A 159 3.99 18.16 6.92
C LYS A 159 4.71 18.90 8.03
N GLY A 160 6.04 18.81 8.04
CA GLY A 160 6.89 19.39 9.10
C GLY A 160 7.17 18.42 10.26
N GLU A 161 6.41 17.35 10.38
CA GLU A 161 6.71 16.26 11.31
C GLU A 161 7.43 15.10 10.61
N TYR A 162 6.92 14.69 9.45
CA TYR A 162 7.49 13.64 8.61
C TYR A 162 7.61 14.13 7.17
N ASP A 163 8.70 13.81 6.52
CA ASP A 163 8.88 14.10 5.11
C ASP A 163 8.25 13.01 4.26
N VAL A 164 7.58 13.40 3.17
CA VAL A 164 7.09 12.49 2.13
C VAL A 164 8.14 12.41 1.03
N VAL A 165 8.66 11.20 0.77
CA VAL A 165 9.79 10.99 -0.17
C VAL A 165 9.44 11.39 -1.59
N TYR A 166 8.23 11.08 -2.05
CA TYR A 166 7.79 11.32 -3.41
C TYR A 166 6.45 12.04 -3.46
N THR A 167 6.39 13.05 -4.29
CA THR A 167 5.14 13.75 -4.65
C THR A 167 5.09 13.98 -6.15
N GLY A 168 3.90 14.13 -6.70
CA GLY A 168 3.72 14.60 -8.06
C GLY A 168 4.14 16.07 -8.24
N GLU A 169 4.08 16.58 -9.48
CA GLU A 169 4.45 17.95 -9.83
C GLU A 169 3.70 19.03 -9.02
N THR A 170 2.48 18.71 -8.56
CA THR A 170 1.66 19.60 -7.73
C THR A 170 1.95 19.50 -6.22
N GLY A 171 2.95 18.72 -5.81
CA GLY A 171 3.27 18.44 -4.41
C GLY A 171 2.26 17.53 -3.71
N ARG A 172 1.46 16.77 -4.47
CA ARG A 172 0.45 15.84 -3.98
C ARG A 172 0.86 14.40 -4.20
N VAL A 173 0.29 13.50 -3.38
CA VAL A 173 0.42 12.05 -3.52
C VAL A 173 -0.80 11.46 -4.22
N GLY A 174 -0.72 10.20 -4.63
CA GLY A 174 -1.85 9.40 -5.08
C GLY A 174 -2.72 8.94 -3.89
N HIS A 175 -2.96 7.63 -3.81
CA HIS A 175 -3.72 6.99 -2.73
C HIS A 175 -2.87 6.53 -1.55
N GLU A 176 -1.56 6.62 -1.68
CA GLU A 176 -0.56 6.23 -0.68
C GLU A 176 0.59 7.23 -0.64
N MET A 177 1.39 7.19 0.44
CA MET A 177 2.56 8.03 0.61
C MET A 177 3.70 7.25 1.24
N ILE A 178 4.93 7.66 0.94
CA ILE A 178 6.15 7.09 1.51
C ILE A 178 6.72 8.08 2.51
N LEU A 179 6.64 7.77 3.80
CA LEU A 179 7.22 8.59 4.87
C LEU A 179 8.69 8.25 5.06
N ASP A 180 9.53 9.27 5.08
CA ASP A 180 10.99 9.16 5.18
C ASP A 180 11.45 9.02 6.63
N LEU A 181 12.08 7.89 6.97
CA LEU A 181 12.70 7.63 8.26
C LEU A 181 14.22 7.40 8.15
N ARG A 182 14.81 7.58 6.97
CA ARG A 182 16.24 7.29 6.73
C ARG A 182 17.20 8.07 7.64
N HIS A 183 16.78 9.23 8.11
CA HIS A 183 17.56 10.05 9.02
C HIS A 183 17.43 9.65 10.50
N PHE A 184 16.39 8.88 10.88
CA PHE A 184 16.07 8.54 12.26
C PHE A 184 17.21 7.83 12.98
N ARG A 185 17.84 6.86 12.31
CA ARG A 185 18.95 6.11 12.88
C ARG A 185 20.11 7.01 13.36
N LYS A 186 20.43 8.05 12.59
CA LYS A 186 21.50 8.99 12.92
C LYS A 186 21.04 10.00 13.96
N GLU A 187 19.81 10.47 13.85
CA GLU A 187 19.28 11.58 14.64
C GLU A 187 18.80 11.15 16.03
N TYR A 188 18.26 9.92 16.14
CA TYR A 188 17.62 9.43 17.35
C TYR A 188 18.29 8.15 17.90
N ALA A 189 19.62 8.20 18.09
CA ALA A 189 20.41 7.14 18.74
C ALA A 189 20.13 5.71 18.23
N GLY A 190 20.08 5.55 16.91
CA GLY A 190 19.91 4.22 16.29
C GLY A 190 18.48 3.73 16.18
N VAL A 191 17.46 4.58 16.34
CA VAL A 191 16.05 4.22 16.05
C VAL A 191 15.86 3.98 14.57
N GLU A 192 15.23 2.87 14.21
CA GLU A 192 14.97 2.42 12.84
C GLU A 192 13.46 2.40 12.54
N CYS A 193 13.09 2.31 11.27
CA CYS A 193 11.67 2.25 10.89
C CYS A 193 10.94 1.05 11.51
N ALA A 194 11.65 -0.06 11.77
CA ALA A 194 11.11 -1.22 12.47
C ALA A 194 10.71 -0.93 13.92
N ASP A 195 11.42 -0.03 14.60
CA ASP A 195 11.09 0.38 15.97
C ASP A 195 9.81 1.21 15.98
N ILE A 196 9.68 2.16 15.03
CA ILE A 196 8.46 2.96 14.85
C ILE A 196 7.25 2.07 14.57
N ALA A 197 7.42 1.07 13.70
CA ALA A 197 6.39 0.11 13.37
C ALA A 197 5.92 -0.71 14.59
N ARG A 198 6.87 -1.19 15.39
CA ARG A 198 6.55 -1.91 16.63
C ARG A 198 5.88 -0.99 17.66
N ARG A 199 6.35 0.26 17.76
CA ARG A 199 5.75 1.23 18.66
C ARG A 199 4.32 1.59 18.28
N LEU A 200 3.98 1.65 16.98
CA LEU A 200 2.60 1.80 16.50
C LEU A 200 1.64 0.72 17.01
N MET A 201 2.14 -0.52 17.26
CA MET A 201 1.32 -1.59 17.85
C MET A 201 0.86 -1.23 19.28
N ASP A 202 1.70 -0.56 20.07
CA ASP A 202 1.30 -0.06 21.39
C ASP A 202 0.20 1.00 21.33
N TYR A 203 0.14 1.73 20.22
CA TYR A 203 -0.93 2.68 19.88
C TYR A 203 -2.16 2.01 19.26
N GLY A 204 -2.17 0.67 19.13
CA GLY A 204 -3.29 -0.09 18.61
C GLY A 204 -3.39 -0.10 17.09
N PHE A 205 -2.32 0.25 16.37
CA PHE A 205 -2.27 0.22 14.92
C PHE A 205 -1.45 -0.97 14.41
N HIS A 206 -1.96 -1.63 13.40
CA HIS A 206 -1.13 -2.49 12.55
C HIS A 206 -0.15 -1.61 11.79
N ALA A 207 1.13 -1.97 11.85
CA ALA A 207 2.16 -1.18 11.20
C ALA A 207 1.97 -1.14 9.68
N PRO A 208 2.25 0.00 9.02
CA PRO A 208 2.34 0.07 7.56
C PRO A 208 3.47 -0.80 7.01
N THR A 209 3.48 -0.99 5.68
CA THR A 209 4.58 -1.68 4.99
C THR A 209 5.91 -0.97 5.25
N LEU A 210 6.92 -1.77 5.66
CA LEU A 210 8.25 -1.27 6.03
C LEU A 210 9.22 -1.37 4.87
N SER A 211 10.14 -0.39 4.79
CA SER A 211 11.32 -0.43 3.90
C SER A 211 10.98 -0.83 2.46
N PHE A 212 9.84 -0.41 1.97
CA PHE A 212 9.39 -0.64 0.61
C PHE A 212 8.55 0.56 0.11
N PRO A 213 8.74 1.01 -1.12
CA PRO A 213 9.75 0.61 -2.11
C PRO A 213 11.17 1.13 -1.80
N VAL A 214 11.32 1.95 -0.77
CA VAL A 214 12.59 2.56 -0.33
C VAL A 214 12.95 2.05 1.05
N HIS A 215 14.22 1.74 1.26
CA HIS A 215 14.74 1.30 2.57
C HIS A 215 14.56 2.39 3.63
N GLU A 216 14.27 1.97 4.89
CA GLU A 216 14.00 2.87 6.03
C GLU A 216 12.90 3.89 5.75
N THR A 217 11.76 3.42 5.25
CA THR A 217 10.56 4.21 5.04
C THR A 217 9.30 3.46 5.50
N LEU A 218 8.20 4.17 5.67
CA LEU A 218 6.86 3.61 5.87
C LEU A 218 5.98 3.95 4.66
N MET A 219 5.38 2.93 4.04
CA MET A 219 4.35 3.13 3.02
C MET A 219 2.99 3.17 3.71
N VAL A 220 2.35 4.33 3.72
CA VAL A 220 1.05 4.55 4.36
C VAL A 220 -0.03 4.67 3.29
N GLU A 221 -0.98 3.74 3.32
CA GLU A 221 -2.16 3.72 2.47
C GLU A 221 -3.41 3.73 3.37
N PRO A 222 -4.06 4.90 3.56
CA PRO A 222 -5.21 5.01 4.46
C PRO A 222 -6.48 4.38 3.90
N THR A 223 -6.54 4.10 2.61
CA THR A 223 -7.71 3.66 1.84
C THR A 223 -8.91 4.63 1.93
N GLU A 224 -10.06 4.22 1.44
CA GLU A 224 -11.33 4.94 1.56
C GLU A 224 -12.12 4.53 2.80
N SER A 225 -11.79 3.38 3.39
CA SER A 225 -12.59 2.76 4.44
C SER A 225 -12.35 3.35 5.83
N GLU A 226 -11.23 4.04 6.03
CA GLU A 226 -10.91 4.64 7.32
C GLU A 226 -11.66 5.98 7.53
N PRO A 227 -12.39 6.13 8.64
CA PRO A 227 -13.02 7.40 8.98
C PRO A 227 -11.96 8.44 9.38
N LYS A 228 -12.27 9.72 9.15
CA LYS A 228 -11.36 10.83 9.50
C LYS A 228 -10.82 10.75 10.93
N ALA A 229 -11.65 10.36 11.90
CA ALA A 229 -11.23 10.23 13.29
C ALA A 229 -10.11 9.20 13.47
N GLU A 230 -10.12 8.11 12.69
CA GLU A 230 -9.07 7.09 12.73
C GLU A 230 -7.78 7.59 12.05
N LEU A 231 -7.92 8.34 10.95
CA LEU A 231 -6.77 8.99 10.32
C LEU A 231 -6.10 9.98 11.28
N ASP A 232 -6.90 10.78 12.00
CA ASP A 232 -6.40 11.73 13.00
C ASP A 232 -5.66 11.01 14.13
N ARG A 233 -6.22 9.90 14.66
CA ARG A 233 -5.58 9.08 15.70
C ARG A 233 -4.24 8.49 15.24
N PHE A 234 -4.18 8.00 14.00
CA PHE A 234 -2.93 7.46 13.44
C PHE A 234 -1.85 8.55 13.30
N MET A 235 -2.21 9.73 12.82
CA MET A 235 -1.30 10.86 12.72
C MET A 235 -0.84 11.34 14.09
N GLU A 236 -1.73 11.42 15.09
CA GLU A 236 -1.38 11.75 16.48
C GLU A 236 -0.40 10.74 17.06
N ALA A 237 -0.60 9.43 16.79
CA ALA A 237 0.33 8.38 17.21
C ALA A 237 1.72 8.58 16.59
N LEU A 238 1.81 8.82 15.28
CA LEU A 238 3.08 9.09 14.61
C LEU A 238 3.80 10.31 15.20
N VAL A 239 3.09 11.42 15.40
CA VAL A 239 3.64 12.64 15.99
C VAL A 239 4.14 12.38 17.41
N GLN A 240 3.38 11.63 18.22
CA GLN A 240 3.79 11.28 19.57
C GLN A 240 5.02 10.37 19.59
N ILE A 241 5.10 9.38 18.69
CA ILE A 241 6.27 8.51 18.55
C ILE A 241 7.52 9.34 18.18
N LYS A 242 7.39 10.32 17.30
CA LYS A 242 8.49 11.22 16.97
C LYS A 242 8.97 12.00 18.21
N ARG A 243 8.06 12.48 19.05
CA ARG A 243 8.41 13.12 20.33
C ARG A 243 9.14 12.18 21.28
N GLU A 244 8.72 10.92 21.34
CA GLU A 244 9.44 9.88 22.09
C GLU A 244 10.87 9.68 21.55
N CYS A 245 11.07 9.71 20.23
CA CYS A 245 12.40 9.71 19.62
C CYS A 245 13.23 10.96 19.97
N GLU A 246 12.60 12.13 20.00
CA GLU A 246 13.23 13.38 20.43
C GLU A 246 13.68 13.34 21.89
N GLU A 247 12.94 12.68 22.78
CA GLU A 247 13.37 12.44 24.16
C GLU A 247 14.65 11.60 24.25
N ILE A 248 14.80 10.59 23.35
CA ILE A 248 16.03 9.79 23.25
C ILE A 248 17.20 10.68 22.79
N ARG A 249 17.01 11.46 21.73
CA ARG A 249 18.00 12.41 21.21
C ARG A 249 18.46 13.39 22.28
N ASP A 250 17.53 13.90 23.05
CA ASP A 250 17.78 14.93 24.06
C ASP A 250 18.32 14.35 25.39
N GLY A 251 18.54 13.04 25.48
CA GLY A 251 19.03 12.35 26.69
C GLY A 251 18.02 12.31 27.84
N LYS A 252 16.73 12.55 27.55
CA LYS A 252 15.62 12.43 28.52
C LYS A 252 15.12 11.00 28.67
N ALA A 253 15.39 10.15 27.68
CA ALA A 253 15.15 8.71 27.69
C ALA A 253 16.48 7.98 27.43
N ASP A 254 16.60 6.76 27.99
CA ASP A 254 17.77 5.92 27.75
C ASP A 254 17.90 5.53 26.27
N ALA A 255 19.10 5.40 25.75
CA ALA A 255 19.33 5.11 24.34
C ALA A 255 18.92 3.68 23.94
N GLU A 256 18.96 2.73 24.87
CA GLU A 256 18.64 1.33 24.62
C GLU A 256 17.34 0.89 25.30
N ASP A 257 17.15 1.23 26.59
CA ASP A 257 15.93 0.91 27.35
C ASP A 257 14.92 2.07 27.30
N ASN A 258 14.17 2.15 26.22
CA ASN A 258 13.17 3.19 26.00
C ASN A 258 11.89 2.64 25.33
N VAL A 259 10.80 3.41 25.40
CA VAL A 259 9.48 2.99 24.92
C VAL A 259 9.41 2.69 23.43
N VAL A 260 10.32 3.23 22.62
CA VAL A 260 10.34 3.03 21.15
C VAL A 260 11.06 1.73 20.80
N LYS A 261 12.28 1.53 21.31
CA LYS A 261 13.08 0.32 21.02
C LYS A 261 12.55 -0.94 21.68
N MET A 262 11.94 -0.81 22.86
CA MET A 262 11.40 -1.96 23.62
C MET A 262 9.98 -2.33 23.20
N ALA A 263 9.36 -1.59 22.30
CA ALA A 263 8.03 -1.91 21.73
C ALA A 263 8.06 -3.20 20.88
N PRO A 264 6.94 -3.98 20.82
CA PRO A 264 5.67 -3.72 21.48
C PRO A 264 5.65 -4.22 22.92
N HIS A 265 4.95 -3.50 23.81
CA HIS A 265 4.76 -3.91 25.20
C HIS A 265 3.57 -4.84 25.31
N THR A 266 3.84 -6.10 25.65
CA THR A 266 2.83 -7.15 25.69
C THR A 266 1.89 -7.02 26.88
N ALA A 267 0.68 -7.63 26.78
CA ALA A 267 -0.25 -7.68 27.90
C ALA A 267 0.34 -8.40 29.13
N ALA A 268 1.13 -9.45 28.91
CA ALA A 268 1.82 -10.18 29.99
C ALA A 268 2.82 -9.29 30.72
N GLU A 269 3.61 -8.52 29.98
CA GLU A 269 4.59 -7.56 30.52
C GLU A 269 3.90 -6.41 31.24
N ALA A 270 2.84 -5.85 30.65
CA ALA A 270 2.04 -4.78 31.24
C ALA A 270 1.36 -5.20 32.56
N ALA A 271 1.00 -6.47 32.71
CA ALA A 271 0.34 -7.04 33.90
C ALA A 271 1.32 -7.66 34.90
N ALA A 272 2.63 -7.72 34.60
CA ALA A 272 3.61 -8.34 35.51
C ALA A 272 3.74 -7.55 36.83
N ASP A 273 4.00 -8.27 37.91
CA ASP A 273 4.19 -7.66 39.25
C ASP A 273 5.41 -6.72 39.27
N VAL A 274 6.46 -7.07 38.53
CA VAL A 274 7.69 -6.28 38.40
C VAL A 274 7.81 -5.66 37.00
N TRP A 275 8.01 -4.36 36.98
CA TRP A 275 8.34 -3.63 35.76
C TRP A 275 9.85 -3.47 35.65
N LEU A 276 10.45 -4.00 34.57
CA LEU A 276 11.89 -4.11 34.41
C LEU A 276 12.55 -2.95 33.67
N HIS A 277 11.77 -1.98 33.20
CA HIS A 277 12.26 -0.85 32.39
C HIS A 277 12.50 0.40 33.23
N GLY A 278 13.43 1.25 32.77
CA GLY A 278 13.76 2.54 33.40
C GLY A 278 12.68 3.62 33.21
N TYR A 279 11.68 3.39 32.35
CA TYR A 279 10.54 4.28 32.10
C TYR A 279 9.22 3.72 32.69
N GLY A 280 8.23 4.60 32.85
CA GLY A 280 6.96 4.23 33.47
C GLY A 280 6.09 3.31 32.60
N ARG A 281 5.49 2.28 33.23
CA ARG A 281 4.52 1.35 32.60
C ARG A 281 3.40 2.09 31.90
N GLU A 282 2.89 3.16 32.50
CA GLU A 282 1.82 3.98 31.93
C GLU A 282 2.22 4.59 30.57
N LYS A 283 3.44 5.13 30.49
CA LYS A 283 3.99 5.68 29.23
C LYS A 283 4.13 4.61 28.16
N ALA A 284 4.49 3.40 28.54
CA ALA A 284 4.61 2.25 27.64
C ALA A 284 3.25 1.83 27.05
N VAL A 285 2.25 1.62 27.93
CA VAL A 285 0.99 0.94 27.61
C VAL A 285 -0.12 1.91 27.24
N TYR A 286 -0.11 3.13 27.78
CA TYR A 286 -1.13 4.16 27.60
C TYR A 286 -0.53 5.51 27.19
N PRO A 287 0.21 5.56 26.07
CA PRO A 287 0.95 6.76 25.67
C PRO A 287 0.06 7.97 25.34
N LEU A 288 -1.21 7.75 25.01
CA LEU A 288 -2.22 8.78 24.75
C LEU A 288 -3.53 8.50 25.49
N LYS A 289 -4.29 9.56 25.78
CA LYS A 289 -5.54 9.49 26.55
C LYS A 289 -6.55 8.53 25.93
N TRP A 290 -6.78 8.61 24.63
CA TRP A 290 -7.77 7.77 23.95
C TRP A 290 -7.40 6.27 23.96
N ILE A 291 -6.10 5.94 24.08
CA ILE A 291 -5.66 4.55 24.21
C ILE A 291 -6.13 4.00 25.57
N ARG A 292 -5.99 4.79 26.64
CA ARG A 292 -6.47 4.39 27.97
C ARG A 292 -7.99 4.13 27.99
N GLU A 293 -8.74 4.95 27.22
CA GLU A 293 -10.20 4.87 27.16
C GLU A 293 -10.72 3.71 26.28
N SER A 294 -9.88 3.16 25.38
CA SER A 294 -10.30 2.17 24.37
C SER A 294 -9.57 0.83 24.39
N LYS A 295 -8.46 0.69 25.13
CA LYS A 295 -7.56 -0.48 25.01
C LYS A 295 -8.05 -1.74 25.75
N PHE A 296 -8.96 -1.61 26.74
CA PHE A 296 -9.51 -2.73 27.52
C PHE A 296 -10.99 -2.54 27.80
#